data_1e31e7a2e6a5bb93257d670920c7c625
#
_entry.id   1e31e7a2e6a5bb93257d670920c7c625
#
_cell.length_a   1.000
_cell.length_b   1.000
_cell.length_c   1.000
_cell.angle_alpha   90.00
_cell.angle_beta   90.00
_cell.angle_gamma   90.00
#
_symmetry.space_group_name_H-M   'P 1'
#
loop_
_entity.id
_entity.type
_entity.pdbx_description
1 polymer ?
#
loop_
_entity_poly.entity_id
_entity_poly.type
_entity_poly.pdbx_seq_one_letter_code
_entity_poly.pdbx_strand_id
1 'polypeptide(L)'
;MTFTDHLEHDEDRGFCINYNDYVPVFNKFKEKYKKDIELLLGVEVGYRKHLKNEIEEIINSNPFDFVLCSTHTIDNVPVPSKAYFKGLSKEDAYYKYFNSILETNREFGDYNIYGHLDYISRYGIYSDNRVIYNDFKDVIDEVLKSIINNGSGIELNTSGYRYGLNAIHPNEDILKRYKELGGFIVTVGSDSHRVEDICKDFDVAYDMLKYLDFKYVSLFKERETYFVNIKKVKSNNIA
;
A
#
# COMPACT_ATOMS: atom_id res chain seq x y z
N MET A 1 -10.07 -9.52 8.25
CA MET A 1 -8.88 -8.66 8.44
C MET A 1 -7.72 -9.32 7.73
N THR A 2 -6.95 -8.57 6.94
CA THR A 2 -5.76 -9.08 6.24
C THR A 2 -4.50 -8.60 6.95
N PHE A 3 -3.56 -9.50 7.22
CA PHE A 3 -2.23 -9.18 7.69
C PHE A 3 -1.28 -9.23 6.51
N THR A 4 -0.45 -8.18 6.36
CA THR A 4 0.44 -7.96 5.23
C THR A 4 1.85 -7.68 5.73
N ASP A 5 2.43 -8.68 6.39
CA ASP A 5 3.80 -8.57 6.87
C ASP A 5 4.78 -8.41 5.70
N HIS A 6 5.91 -7.76 5.97
CA HIS A 6 6.87 -7.33 4.94
C HIS A 6 7.62 -8.47 4.28
N LEU A 7 7.78 -8.38 2.96
CA LEU A 7 8.72 -9.12 2.13
C LEU A 7 9.72 -8.13 1.53
N GLU A 8 10.76 -7.79 2.28
CA GLU A 8 11.73 -6.76 1.89
C GLU A 8 13.05 -7.31 1.34
N HIS A 9 13.38 -8.58 1.62
CA HIS A 9 14.69 -9.19 1.34
C HIS A 9 15.89 -8.32 1.77
N ASP A 10 15.70 -7.61 2.87
CA ASP A 10 16.73 -6.76 3.46
C ASP A 10 17.30 -7.48 4.68
N GLU A 11 18.29 -8.36 4.46
CA GLU A 11 18.94 -9.14 5.53
C GLU A 11 19.48 -8.22 6.63
N ASP A 12 19.94 -7.02 6.27
CA ASP A 12 20.51 -6.05 7.20
C ASP A 12 19.46 -5.41 8.12
N ARG A 13 18.17 -5.48 7.79
CA ARG A 13 17.09 -4.82 8.54
C ARG A 13 16.18 -5.77 9.32
N GLY A 14 16.33 -7.07 9.14
CA GLY A 14 15.53 -8.07 9.84
C GLY A 14 14.06 -8.14 9.40
N PHE A 15 13.71 -7.57 8.24
CA PHE A 15 12.36 -7.63 7.67
C PHE A 15 12.18 -8.77 6.67
N CYS A 16 12.85 -9.87 6.87
CA CYS A 16 12.69 -11.05 6.05
C CYS A 16 11.91 -12.12 6.82
N ILE A 17 10.65 -12.33 6.43
CA ILE A 17 9.81 -13.35 7.06
C ILE A 17 10.16 -14.72 6.47
N ASN A 18 10.41 -15.71 7.36
CA ASN A 18 10.41 -17.09 6.97
C ASN A 18 8.97 -17.61 6.89
N TYR A 19 8.42 -17.68 5.69
CA TYR A 19 7.04 -18.11 5.47
C TYR A 19 6.77 -19.55 5.88
N ASN A 20 7.77 -20.44 5.89
CA ASN A 20 7.63 -21.81 6.38
C ASN A 20 7.30 -21.84 7.89
N ASP A 21 7.77 -20.87 8.64
CA ASP A 21 7.47 -20.75 10.08
C ASP A 21 6.24 -19.88 10.32
N TYR A 22 6.06 -18.81 9.52
CA TYR A 22 4.99 -17.82 9.69
C TYR A 22 3.62 -18.41 9.35
N VAL A 23 3.47 -19.06 8.19
CA VAL A 23 2.16 -19.57 7.71
C VAL A 23 1.52 -20.56 8.68
N PRO A 24 2.23 -21.55 9.27
CA PRO A 24 1.65 -22.42 10.28
C PRO A 24 1.15 -21.68 11.53
N VAL A 25 1.90 -20.67 11.99
CA VAL A 25 1.48 -19.84 13.13
C VAL A 25 0.24 -19.02 12.78
N PHE A 26 0.22 -18.39 11.62
CA PHE A 26 -0.95 -17.66 11.12
C PHE A 26 -2.19 -18.55 11.06
N ASN A 27 -2.08 -19.75 10.47
CA ASN A 27 -3.19 -20.70 10.36
C ASN A 27 -3.74 -21.15 11.72
N LYS A 28 -2.88 -21.29 12.73
CA LYS A 28 -3.30 -21.57 14.11
C LYS A 28 -4.19 -20.45 14.67
N PHE A 29 -3.83 -19.18 14.44
CA PHE A 29 -4.64 -18.05 14.86
C PHE A 29 -5.91 -17.92 14.02
N LYS A 30 -5.84 -18.11 12.71
CA LYS A 30 -7.00 -18.14 11.80
C LYS A 30 -8.05 -19.13 12.30
N GLU A 31 -7.65 -20.34 12.64
CA GLU A 31 -8.56 -21.35 13.17
C GLU A 31 -9.10 -21.01 14.57
N LYS A 32 -8.23 -20.50 15.45
CA LYS A 32 -8.61 -20.11 16.83
C LYS A 32 -9.69 -19.05 16.86
N TYR A 33 -9.60 -18.05 15.99
CA TYR A 33 -10.49 -16.88 16.00
C TYR A 33 -11.56 -16.90 14.92
N LYS A 34 -11.71 -17.99 14.14
CA LYS A 34 -12.63 -18.08 12.99
C LYS A 34 -14.10 -17.79 13.27
N LYS A 35 -14.53 -17.85 14.56
CA LYS A 35 -15.91 -17.52 14.96
C LYS A 35 -16.10 -16.03 15.22
N ASP A 36 -15.02 -15.31 15.47
CA ASP A 36 -15.03 -13.91 15.87
C ASP A 36 -14.61 -13.00 14.71
N ILE A 37 -13.62 -13.44 13.94
CA ILE A 37 -13.06 -12.67 12.84
C ILE A 37 -12.48 -13.58 11.74
N GLU A 38 -12.71 -13.23 10.48
CA GLU A 38 -12.02 -13.86 9.35
C GLU A 38 -10.62 -13.24 9.19
N LEU A 39 -9.59 -14.05 9.40
CA LEU A 39 -8.18 -13.67 9.17
C LEU A 39 -7.76 -14.11 7.78
N LEU A 40 -7.20 -13.19 7.01
CA LEU A 40 -6.69 -13.42 5.65
C LEU A 40 -5.18 -13.20 5.64
N LEU A 41 -4.46 -14.10 4.96
CA LEU A 41 -3.03 -14.05 4.83
C LEU A 41 -2.66 -13.14 3.65
N GLY A 42 -1.97 -12.06 3.93
CA GLY A 42 -1.41 -11.19 2.90
C GLY A 42 0.10 -11.07 3.02
N VAL A 43 0.67 -10.30 2.10
CA VAL A 43 2.08 -9.93 2.09
C VAL A 43 2.22 -8.51 1.57
N GLU A 44 3.10 -7.70 2.18
CA GLU A 44 3.55 -6.45 1.62
C GLU A 44 4.92 -6.63 0.97
N VAL A 45 4.95 -6.51 -0.34
CA VAL A 45 6.16 -6.69 -1.17
C VAL A 45 6.84 -5.34 -1.35
N GLY A 46 8.00 -5.16 -0.75
CA GLY A 46 8.92 -4.08 -1.10
C GLY A 46 9.68 -4.44 -2.38
N TYR A 47 9.08 -4.16 -3.53
CA TYR A 47 9.61 -4.63 -4.81
C TYR A 47 11.02 -4.12 -5.10
N ARG A 48 11.86 -5.05 -5.58
CA ARG A 48 13.21 -4.79 -6.12
C ARG A 48 13.42 -5.58 -7.39
N LYS A 49 13.80 -4.91 -8.46
CA LYS A 49 13.98 -5.50 -9.79
C LYS A 49 14.86 -6.75 -9.81
N HIS A 50 16.00 -6.70 -9.13
CA HIS A 50 16.95 -7.81 -9.11
C HIS A 50 16.49 -9.03 -8.31
N LEU A 51 15.44 -8.88 -7.49
CA LEU A 51 14.82 -9.94 -6.69
C LEU A 51 13.47 -10.42 -7.28
N LYS A 52 13.10 -9.96 -8.47
CA LYS A 52 11.81 -10.26 -9.08
C LYS A 52 11.47 -11.76 -9.06
N ASN A 53 12.37 -12.62 -9.55
CA ASN A 53 12.11 -14.05 -9.64
C ASN A 53 11.90 -14.69 -8.25
N GLU A 54 12.65 -14.26 -7.26
CA GLU A 54 12.54 -14.74 -5.88
C GLU A 54 11.22 -14.28 -5.25
N ILE A 55 10.85 -13.02 -5.47
CA ILE A 55 9.56 -12.49 -5.02
C ILE A 55 8.40 -13.27 -5.65
N GLU A 56 8.43 -13.49 -6.97
CA GLU A 56 7.41 -14.26 -7.68
C GLU A 56 7.36 -15.72 -7.19
N GLU A 57 8.49 -16.35 -6.90
CA GLU A 57 8.54 -17.69 -6.33
C GLU A 57 7.88 -17.75 -4.95
N ILE A 58 8.17 -16.78 -4.06
CA ILE A 58 7.56 -16.70 -2.73
C ILE A 58 6.06 -16.48 -2.83
N ILE A 59 5.60 -15.57 -3.70
CA ILE A 59 4.18 -15.31 -3.90
C ILE A 59 3.45 -16.56 -4.37
N ASN A 60 4.03 -17.29 -5.34
CA ASN A 60 3.40 -18.47 -5.93
C ASN A 60 3.47 -19.72 -5.02
N SER A 61 4.44 -19.76 -4.10
CA SER A 61 4.64 -20.90 -3.20
C SER A 61 3.85 -20.82 -1.90
N ASN A 62 3.21 -19.68 -1.63
CA ASN A 62 2.45 -19.46 -0.40
C ASN A 62 0.98 -19.14 -0.69
N PRO A 63 0.05 -19.54 0.19
CA PRO A 63 -1.39 -19.37 -0.02
C PRO A 63 -1.85 -17.94 0.37
N PHE A 64 -1.27 -16.92 -0.25
CA PHE A 64 -1.67 -15.54 0.01
C PHE A 64 -3.07 -15.24 -0.51
N ASP A 65 -3.88 -14.66 0.35
CA ASP A 65 -5.18 -14.08 0.00
C ASP A 65 -5.01 -12.71 -0.70
N PHE A 66 -3.88 -12.01 -0.43
CA PHE A 66 -3.67 -10.63 -0.84
C PHE A 66 -2.18 -10.29 -0.98
N VAL A 67 -1.82 -9.59 -2.03
CA VAL A 67 -0.47 -9.06 -2.29
C VAL A 67 -0.54 -7.55 -2.44
N LEU A 68 0.11 -6.85 -1.51
CA LEU A 68 0.33 -5.41 -1.53
C LEU A 68 1.73 -5.15 -2.09
N CYS A 69 1.86 -4.31 -3.10
CA CYS A 69 3.14 -3.89 -3.66
C CYS A 69 3.49 -2.49 -3.19
N SER A 70 4.71 -2.28 -2.74
CA SER A 70 5.16 -0.98 -2.21
C SER A 70 6.55 -0.62 -2.71
N THR A 71 6.84 0.69 -2.79
CA THR A 71 8.17 1.22 -3.12
C THR A 71 8.84 1.75 -1.87
N HIS A 72 9.68 0.93 -1.26
CA HIS A 72 10.45 1.30 -0.05
C HIS A 72 11.92 1.61 -0.34
N THR A 73 12.45 1.11 -1.45
CA THR A 73 13.86 1.24 -1.83
C THR A 73 13.98 1.56 -3.31
N ILE A 74 14.82 2.51 -3.67
CA ILE A 74 15.11 2.91 -5.05
C ILE A 74 16.63 2.92 -5.25
N ASP A 75 17.14 2.25 -6.29
CA ASP A 75 18.57 2.10 -6.56
C ASP A 75 19.35 1.58 -5.33
N ASN A 76 18.78 0.63 -4.61
CA ASN A 76 19.31 0.08 -3.35
C ASN A 76 19.44 1.11 -2.21
N VAL A 77 18.83 2.29 -2.34
CA VAL A 77 18.76 3.30 -1.28
C VAL A 77 17.36 3.34 -0.72
N PRO A 78 17.18 3.10 0.58
CA PRO A 78 15.87 3.22 1.21
C PRO A 78 15.30 4.62 1.15
N VAL A 79 14.04 4.75 0.73
CA VAL A 79 13.32 6.03 0.71
C VAL A 79 13.28 6.71 2.09
N PRO A 80 13.13 5.98 3.23
CA PRO A 80 13.22 6.58 4.57
C PRO A 80 14.59 7.15 4.92
N SER A 81 15.63 6.85 4.15
CA SER A 81 16.99 7.33 4.42
C SER A 81 17.19 8.74 3.89
N LYS A 82 17.82 9.60 4.69
CA LYS A 82 18.29 10.92 4.21
C LYS A 82 19.23 10.82 3.01
N ALA A 83 19.89 9.67 2.81
CA ALA A 83 20.76 9.42 1.67
C ALA A 83 20.00 9.45 0.35
N TYR A 84 18.72 9.05 0.34
CA TYR A 84 17.86 9.12 -0.85
C TYR A 84 17.72 10.55 -1.39
N PHE A 85 17.56 11.53 -0.49
CA PHE A 85 17.33 12.93 -0.84
C PHE A 85 18.59 13.74 -1.07
N LYS A 86 19.78 13.15 -0.81
CA LYS A 86 21.04 13.87 -0.85
C LYS A 86 21.35 14.41 -2.25
N GLY A 87 21.45 15.73 -2.36
CA GLY A 87 21.78 16.41 -3.61
C GLY A 87 20.63 16.52 -4.61
N LEU A 88 19.43 16.09 -4.25
CA LEU A 88 18.23 16.20 -5.08
C LEU A 88 17.37 17.40 -4.65
N SER A 89 16.81 18.10 -5.61
CA SER A 89 15.67 18.98 -5.36
C SER A 89 14.44 18.14 -4.97
N LYS A 90 13.39 18.77 -4.40
CA LYS A 90 12.12 18.09 -4.14
C LYS A 90 11.54 17.50 -5.41
N GLU A 91 11.57 18.27 -6.48
CA GLU A 91 11.07 17.90 -7.79
C GLU A 91 11.78 16.65 -8.31
N ASP A 92 13.12 16.65 -8.36
CA ASP A 92 13.89 15.49 -8.84
C ASP A 92 13.66 14.24 -7.99
N ALA A 93 13.63 14.38 -6.66
CA ALA A 93 13.42 13.26 -5.75
C ALA A 93 12.03 12.63 -5.94
N TYR A 94 11.01 13.45 -6.14
CA TYR A 94 9.62 12.97 -6.27
C TYR A 94 9.36 12.41 -7.67
N TYR A 95 9.88 13.02 -8.73
CA TYR A 95 9.85 12.42 -10.06
C TYR A 95 10.57 11.07 -10.09
N LYS A 96 11.76 10.99 -9.47
CA LYS A 96 12.50 9.72 -9.35
C LYS A 96 11.65 8.65 -8.63
N TYR A 97 10.95 9.02 -7.55
CA TYR A 97 10.08 8.12 -6.80
C TYR A 97 8.91 7.60 -7.66
N PHE A 98 8.16 8.49 -8.30
CA PHE A 98 7.01 8.08 -9.13
C PHE A 98 7.43 7.31 -10.38
N ASN A 99 8.55 7.66 -11.00
CA ASN A 99 9.11 6.88 -12.10
C ASN A 99 9.50 5.46 -11.67
N SER A 100 10.03 5.28 -10.46
CA SER A 100 10.29 3.94 -9.91
C SER A 100 9.02 3.10 -9.77
N ILE A 101 7.88 3.71 -9.40
CA ILE A 101 6.58 3.03 -9.40
C ILE A 101 6.17 2.61 -10.82
N LEU A 102 6.37 3.47 -11.82
CA LEU A 102 6.10 3.13 -13.22
C LEU A 102 6.95 1.96 -13.70
N GLU A 103 8.24 1.94 -13.35
CA GLU A 103 9.13 0.84 -13.69
C GLU A 103 8.68 -0.46 -13.02
N THR A 104 8.32 -0.39 -11.73
CA THR A 104 7.75 -1.53 -11.00
C THR A 104 6.52 -2.09 -11.72
N ASN A 105 5.57 -1.26 -12.11
CA ASN A 105 4.35 -1.68 -12.78
C ASN A 105 4.58 -2.28 -14.18
N ARG A 106 5.64 -1.89 -14.87
CA ARG A 106 6.02 -2.46 -16.15
C ARG A 106 6.67 -3.83 -16.03
N GLU A 107 7.36 -4.07 -14.94
CA GLU A 107 8.17 -5.27 -14.71
C GLU A 107 7.49 -6.32 -13.84
N PHE A 108 6.67 -5.87 -12.91
CA PHE A 108 5.99 -6.69 -11.91
C PHE A 108 4.53 -6.27 -11.79
N GLY A 109 3.64 -7.11 -12.29
CA GLY A 109 2.19 -6.88 -12.23
C GLY A 109 1.45 -7.86 -11.31
N ASP A 110 2.18 -8.79 -10.67
CA ASP A 110 1.57 -9.85 -9.84
C ASP A 110 1.27 -9.37 -8.41
N TYR A 111 0.49 -8.30 -8.30
CA TYR A 111 -0.02 -7.77 -7.04
C TYR A 111 -1.48 -7.35 -7.18
N ASN A 112 -2.20 -7.24 -6.06
CA ASN A 112 -3.59 -6.81 -6.03
C ASN A 112 -3.72 -5.28 -5.89
N ILE A 113 -2.91 -4.69 -5.01
CA ILE A 113 -3.00 -3.28 -4.60
C ILE A 113 -1.60 -2.68 -4.55
N TYR A 114 -1.47 -1.40 -4.97
CA TYR A 114 -0.29 -0.60 -4.71
C TYR A 114 -0.47 0.16 -3.40
N GLY A 115 0.45 -0.04 -2.45
CA GLY A 115 0.42 0.54 -1.11
C GLY A 115 0.79 2.01 -1.09
N HIS A 116 0.29 2.75 -0.11
CA HIS A 116 0.66 4.14 0.27
C HIS A 116 1.40 4.95 -0.82
N LEU A 117 0.73 5.19 -1.94
CA LEU A 117 1.31 5.64 -3.23
C LEU A 117 2.21 6.89 -3.14
N ASP A 118 1.96 7.79 -2.19
CA ASP A 118 2.75 9.01 -1.95
C ASP A 118 3.62 8.92 -0.68
N TYR A 119 4.10 7.70 -0.36
CA TYR A 119 4.92 7.36 0.81
C TYR A 119 6.15 8.26 0.99
N ILE A 120 6.75 8.75 -0.11
CA ILE A 120 7.89 9.66 -0.09
C ILE A 120 7.64 10.91 0.76
N SER A 121 6.38 11.35 0.88
CA SER A 121 6.00 12.53 1.66
C SER A 121 6.31 12.40 3.16
N ARG A 122 6.40 11.17 3.69
CA ARG A 122 6.74 10.91 5.11
C ARG A 122 8.18 11.30 5.45
N TYR A 123 9.10 11.20 4.50
CA TYR A 123 10.54 11.22 4.75
C TYR A 123 11.27 12.37 4.09
N GLY A 124 10.58 13.18 3.30
CA GLY A 124 11.16 14.35 2.66
C GLY A 124 11.90 15.27 3.64
N ILE A 125 12.97 15.87 3.17
CA ILE A 125 13.83 16.78 3.96
C ILE A 125 13.59 18.25 3.62
N TYR A 126 12.52 18.54 2.90
CA TYR A 126 12.18 19.86 2.38
C TYR A 126 11.28 20.63 3.36
N SER A 127 11.13 21.92 3.18
CA SER A 127 10.25 22.78 4.01
C SER A 127 8.78 22.38 3.88
N ASP A 128 8.38 21.86 2.73
CA ASP A 128 7.06 21.26 2.47
C ASP A 128 7.26 19.91 1.76
N ASN A 129 6.92 18.83 2.44
CA ASN A 129 7.06 17.46 1.93
C ASN A 129 5.78 16.93 1.28
N ARG A 130 4.70 17.71 1.23
CA ARG A 130 3.45 17.24 0.62
C ARG A 130 3.66 16.99 -0.88
N VAL A 131 3.04 15.93 -1.37
CA VAL A 131 2.89 15.72 -2.81
C VAL A 131 1.74 16.61 -3.27
N ILE A 132 2.06 17.66 -4.03
CA ILE A 132 1.04 18.49 -4.70
C ILE A 132 0.79 17.87 -6.07
N TYR A 133 -0.41 17.34 -6.29
CA TYR A 133 -0.74 16.61 -7.53
C TYR A 133 -0.39 17.41 -8.81
N ASN A 134 -0.70 18.70 -8.83
CA ASN A 134 -0.45 19.53 -10.02
C ASN A 134 1.03 19.68 -10.37
N ASP A 135 1.93 19.57 -9.40
CA ASP A 135 3.38 19.69 -9.62
C ASP A 135 3.95 18.43 -10.30
N PHE A 136 3.26 17.28 -10.16
CA PHE A 136 3.69 15.95 -10.64
C PHE A 136 2.61 15.26 -11.47
N LYS A 137 1.68 16.01 -12.02
CA LYS A 137 0.48 15.52 -12.67
C LYS A 137 0.75 14.51 -13.78
N ASP A 138 1.73 14.77 -14.61
CA ASP A 138 2.10 13.92 -15.75
C ASP A 138 2.53 12.52 -15.28
N VAL A 139 3.49 12.45 -14.35
CA VAL A 139 4.00 11.17 -13.86
C VAL A 139 2.98 10.44 -12.98
N ILE A 140 2.22 11.17 -12.14
CA ILE A 140 1.17 10.57 -11.30
C ILE A 140 0.05 10.00 -12.17
N ASP A 141 -0.39 10.70 -13.20
CA ASP A 141 -1.41 10.19 -14.13
C ASP A 141 -0.94 8.90 -14.82
N GLU A 142 0.33 8.82 -15.22
CA GLU A 142 0.89 7.60 -15.82
C GLU A 142 0.98 6.45 -14.81
N VAL A 143 1.37 6.74 -13.57
CA VAL A 143 1.35 5.74 -12.47
C VAL A 143 -0.06 5.20 -12.27
N LEU A 144 -1.06 6.08 -12.10
CA LEU A 144 -2.44 5.68 -11.86
C LEU A 144 -3.01 4.86 -13.03
N LYS A 145 -2.76 5.30 -14.28
CA LYS A 145 -3.16 4.54 -15.47
C LYS A 145 -2.49 3.18 -15.54
N SER A 146 -1.21 3.09 -15.19
CA SER A 146 -0.48 1.81 -15.22
C SER A 146 -1.07 0.82 -14.22
N ILE A 147 -1.42 1.26 -13.00
CA ILE A 147 -2.07 0.44 -11.97
C ILE A 147 -3.46 -0.03 -12.45
N ILE A 148 -4.26 0.88 -13.00
CA ILE A 148 -5.60 0.58 -13.53
C ILE A 148 -5.51 -0.44 -14.68
N ASN A 149 -4.57 -0.25 -15.61
CA ASN A 149 -4.39 -1.14 -16.76
C ASN A 149 -3.91 -2.54 -16.37
N ASN A 150 -3.18 -2.67 -15.26
CA ASN A 150 -2.82 -3.96 -14.67
C ASN A 150 -4.01 -4.69 -14.02
N GLY A 151 -5.18 -4.04 -13.92
CA GLY A 151 -6.33 -4.58 -13.19
C GLY A 151 -6.17 -4.52 -11.66
N SER A 152 -5.16 -3.81 -11.19
CA SER A 152 -4.86 -3.60 -9.77
C SER A 152 -5.53 -2.34 -9.23
N GLY A 153 -5.46 -2.13 -7.92
CA GLY A 153 -5.97 -0.95 -7.27
C GLY A 153 -4.93 -0.23 -6.42
N ILE A 154 -5.41 0.73 -5.62
CA ILE A 154 -4.59 1.49 -4.68
C ILE A 154 -5.08 1.31 -3.25
N GLU A 155 -4.17 1.44 -2.30
CA GLU A 155 -4.48 1.49 -0.89
C GLU A 155 -4.80 2.93 -0.46
N LEU A 156 -5.84 3.10 0.35
CA LEU A 156 -6.05 4.28 1.15
C LEU A 156 -5.50 4.01 2.56
N ASN A 157 -4.30 4.52 2.84
CA ASN A 157 -3.51 4.19 4.02
C ASN A 157 -3.57 5.32 5.05
N THR A 158 -4.05 5.01 6.26
CA THR A 158 -4.31 6.02 7.30
C THR A 158 -3.08 6.42 8.11
N SER A 159 -1.93 5.74 7.92
CA SER A 159 -0.74 5.98 8.74
C SER A 159 -0.15 7.40 8.61
N GLY A 160 -0.48 8.14 7.55
CA GLY A 160 -0.02 9.51 7.38
C GLY A 160 -0.34 10.43 8.57
N TYR A 161 -1.45 10.18 9.26
CA TYR A 161 -1.76 10.91 10.52
C TYR A 161 -0.74 10.64 11.61
N ARG A 162 -0.30 9.38 11.78
CA ARG A 162 0.72 9.01 12.78
C ARG A 162 2.09 9.61 12.48
N TYR A 163 2.38 9.84 11.21
CA TYR A 163 3.63 10.46 10.77
C TYR A 163 3.57 11.99 10.72
N GLY A 164 2.48 12.58 11.24
CA GLY A 164 2.35 14.05 11.36
C GLY A 164 2.07 14.76 10.04
N LEU A 165 1.69 14.05 9.00
CA LEU A 165 1.35 14.65 7.71
C LEU A 165 -0.05 15.28 7.69
N ASN A 166 -0.87 14.95 8.68
CA ASN A 166 -2.28 15.34 8.77
C ASN A 166 -3.07 15.02 7.47
N ALA A 167 -2.72 13.90 6.85
CA ALA A 167 -3.29 13.41 5.60
C ALA A 167 -3.23 11.89 5.53
N ILE A 168 -4.03 11.33 4.65
CA ILE A 168 -4.03 9.92 4.25
C ILE A 168 -3.08 9.72 3.06
N HIS A 169 -2.62 8.52 2.82
CA HIS A 169 -1.87 8.10 1.63
C HIS A 169 -2.75 7.26 0.67
N PRO A 170 -2.83 7.59 -0.62
CA PRO A 170 -2.43 8.88 -1.18
C PRO A 170 -3.36 10.00 -0.70
N ASN A 171 -2.90 11.24 -0.84
CA ASN A 171 -3.72 12.39 -0.51
C ASN A 171 -4.99 12.49 -1.39
N GLU A 172 -5.94 13.34 -0.96
CA GLU A 172 -7.26 13.47 -1.59
C GLU A 172 -7.19 13.76 -3.09
N ASP A 173 -6.30 14.64 -3.55
CA ASP A 173 -6.22 15.03 -4.96
C ASP A 173 -5.80 13.84 -5.85
N ILE A 174 -4.87 13.01 -5.39
CA ILE A 174 -4.44 11.80 -6.10
C ILE A 174 -5.58 10.77 -6.11
N LEU A 175 -6.25 10.56 -4.98
CA LEU A 175 -7.38 9.63 -4.90
C LEU A 175 -8.55 10.06 -5.80
N LYS A 176 -8.86 11.35 -5.83
CA LYS A 176 -9.85 11.92 -6.74
C LYS A 176 -9.46 11.68 -8.19
N ARG A 177 -8.19 11.94 -8.52
CA ARG A 177 -7.68 11.71 -9.88
C ARG A 177 -7.72 10.23 -10.28
N TYR A 178 -7.39 9.33 -9.37
CA TYR A 178 -7.53 7.89 -9.60
C TYR A 178 -8.95 7.52 -10.04
N LYS A 179 -9.96 8.04 -9.33
CA LYS A 179 -11.36 7.83 -9.69
C LYS A 179 -11.73 8.45 -11.06
N GLU A 180 -11.27 9.67 -11.35
CA GLU A 180 -11.50 10.34 -12.64
C GLU A 180 -10.93 9.54 -13.82
N LEU A 181 -9.81 8.84 -13.62
CA LEU A 181 -9.19 7.96 -14.61
C LEU A 181 -9.89 6.60 -14.73
N GLY A 182 -10.96 6.35 -13.97
CA GLY A 182 -11.72 5.11 -13.99
C GLY A 182 -11.28 4.06 -12.96
N GLY A 183 -10.38 4.43 -12.05
CA GLY A 183 -10.00 3.57 -10.93
C GLY A 183 -11.13 3.41 -9.91
N PHE A 184 -11.36 2.18 -9.46
CA PHE A 184 -12.43 1.85 -8.52
C PHE A 184 -12.04 0.78 -7.49
N ILE A 185 -10.92 0.10 -7.69
CA ILE A 185 -10.40 -0.90 -6.75
C ILE A 185 -9.60 -0.16 -5.67
N VAL A 186 -10.16 -0.05 -4.47
CA VAL A 186 -9.54 0.66 -3.34
C VAL A 186 -9.67 -0.16 -2.07
N THR A 187 -8.57 -0.34 -1.37
CA THR A 187 -8.55 -0.92 -0.01
C THR A 187 -8.32 0.17 1.04
N VAL A 188 -8.58 -0.15 2.31
CA VAL A 188 -8.20 0.70 3.45
C VAL A 188 -7.21 -0.05 4.30
N GLY A 189 -6.05 0.56 4.55
CA GLY A 189 -4.97 0.02 5.38
C GLY A 189 -4.56 0.98 6.48
N SER A 190 -4.13 0.44 7.63
CA SER A 190 -3.62 1.24 8.74
C SER A 190 -2.09 1.19 8.85
N ASP A 191 -1.43 0.31 8.11
CA ASP A 191 0.03 0.15 8.15
C ASP A 191 0.53 0.01 9.61
N SER A 192 -0.19 -0.85 10.37
CA SER A 192 0.00 -1.01 11.80
C SER A 192 1.23 -1.85 12.08
N HIS A 193 2.16 -1.29 12.85
CA HIS A 193 3.31 -2.00 13.42
C HIS A 193 3.14 -2.22 14.94
N ARG A 194 1.98 -1.81 15.49
CA ARG A 194 1.62 -1.95 16.91
C ARG A 194 0.12 -2.26 17.03
N VAL A 195 -0.25 -2.94 18.10
CA VAL A 195 -1.65 -3.34 18.34
C VAL A 195 -2.59 -2.14 18.42
N GLU A 196 -2.16 -1.05 19.05
CA GLU A 196 -2.94 0.18 19.23
C GLU A 196 -3.21 0.96 17.92
N ASP A 197 -2.50 0.60 16.84
CA ASP A 197 -2.66 1.26 15.54
C ASP A 197 -3.51 0.43 14.56
N ILE A 198 -3.94 -0.77 14.95
CA ILE A 198 -4.78 -1.62 14.11
C ILE A 198 -6.11 -0.90 13.82
N CYS A 199 -6.43 -0.75 12.51
CA CYS A 199 -7.62 -0.06 12.00
C CYS A 199 -7.76 1.41 12.45
N LYS A 200 -6.69 2.03 12.93
CA LYS A 200 -6.73 3.43 13.38
C LYS A 200 -7.08 4.37 12.23
N ASP A 201 -7.93 5.36 12.52
CA ASP A 201 -8.40 6.38 11.57
C ASP A 201 -9.13 5.82 10.32
N PHE A 202 -9.67 4.58 10.39
CA PHE A 202 -10.46 4.00 9.29
C PHE A 202 -11.76 4.74 9.03
N ASP A 203 -12.37 5.35 10.03
CA ASP A 203 -13.53 6.22 9.89
C ASP A 203 -13.24 7.41 8.96
N VAL A 204 -12.08 8.05 9.12
CA VAL A 204 -11.62 9.14 8.24
C VAL A 204 -11.45 8.66 6.80
N ALA A 205 -10.85 7.46 6.61
CA ALA A 205 -10.70 6.87 5.28
C ALA A 205 -12.06 6.59 4.61
N TYR A 206 -13.00 5.98 5.35
CA TYR A 206 -14.34 5.72 4.82
C TYR A 206 -15.12 7.01 4.53
N ASP A 207 -14.96 8.04 5.34
CA ASP A 207 -15.62 9.33 5.08
C ASP A 207 -15.03 10.03 3.84
N MET A 208 -13.73 9.95 3.62
CA MET A 208 -13.10 10.43 2.38
C MET A 208 -13.59 9.65 1.16
N LEU A 209 -13.68 8.33 1.23
CA LEU A 209 -14.23 7.52 0.13
C LEU A 209 -15.68 7.88 -0.18
N LYS A 210 -16.51 8.12 0.84
CA LYS A 210 -17.89 8.60 0.67
C LYS A 210 -17.94 9.99 0.04
N TYR A 211 -17.13 10.92 0.52
CA TYR A 211 -17.03 12.28 0.01
C TYR A 211 -16.66 12.29 -1.47
N LEU A 212 -15.72 11.46 -1.88
CA LEU A 212 -15.32 11.28 -3.27
C LEU A 212 -16.26 10.36 -4.06
N ASP A 213 -17.42 9.96 -3.48
CA ASP A 213 -18.45 9.14 -4.12
C ASP A 213 -17.95 7.77 -4.61
N PHE A 214 -17.01 7.14 -3.89
CA PHE A 214 -16.77 5.73 -4.06
C PHE A 214 -17.95 4.93 -3.50
N LYS A 215 -18.36 3.89 -4.21
CA LYS A 215 -19.51 3.06 -3.79
C LYS A 215 -19.09 1.84 -2.99
N TYR A 216 -17.88 1.37 -3.22
CA TYR A 216 -17.36 0.11 -2.70
C TYR A 216 -15.94 0.30 -2.17
N VAL A 217 -15.60 -0.50 -1.17
CA VAL A 217 -14.24 -0.83 -0.78
C VAL A 217 -13.94 -2.25 -1.23
N SER A 218 -12.73 -2.52 -1.66
CA SER A 218 -12.30 -3.82 -2.14
C SER A 218 -11.71 -4.65 -1.01
N LEU A 219 -12.05 -5.92 -0.96
CA LEU A 219 -11.44 -6.95 -0.14
C LEU A 219 -10.89 -8.04 -1.06
N PHE A 220 -9.88 -8.75 -0.60
CA PHE A 220 -9.28 -9.84 -1.37
C PHE A 220 -9.26 -11.13 -0.57
N LYS A 221 -9.57 -12.23 -1.24
CA LYS A 221 -9.48 -13.59 -0.70
C LYS A 221 -9.05 -14.52 -1.84
N GLU A 222 -8.04 -15.34 -1.60
CA GLU A 222 -7.46 -16.18 -2.65
C GLU A 222 -7.08 -15.37 -3.90
N ARG A 223 -6.61 -14.13 -3.69
CA ARG A 223 -6.28 -13.13 -4.72
C ARG A 223 -7.48 -12.59 -5.52
N GLU A 224 -8.68 -13.08 -5.32
CA GLU A 224 -9.91 -12.62 -5.97
C GLU A 224 -10.49 -11.39 -5.27
N THR A 225 -11.01 -10.44 -6.07
CA THR A 225 -11.55 -9.17 -5.57
C THR A 225 -13.03 -9.29 -5.18
N TYR A 226 -13.37 -8.87 -3.97
CA TYR A 226 -14.74 -8.75 -3.47
C TYR A 226 -15.07 -7.29 -3.15
N PHE A 227 -16.25 -6.82 -3.56
CA PHE A 227 -16.67 -5.44 -3.33
C PHE A 227 -17.69 -5.37 -2.19
N VAL A 228 -17.37 -4.55 -1.18
CA VAL A 228 -18.26 -4.27 -0.06
C VAL A 228 -18.78 -2.84 -0.18
N ASN A 229 -20.12 -2.69 -0.16
CA ASN A 229 -20.73 -1.36 -0.24
C ASN A 229 -20.38 -0.54 0.99
N ILE A 230 -19.79 0.65 0.79
CA ILE A 230 -19.29 1.53 1.86
C ILE A 230 -20.43 1.94 2.82
N LYS A 231 -21.67 2.07 2.36
CA LYS A 231 -22.82 2.36 3.22
C LYS A 231 -23.13 1.26 4.25
N LYS A 232 -22.64 0.04 4.02
CA LYS A 232 -22.80 -1.09 4.95
C LYS A 232 -21.67 -1.16 5.98
N VAL A 233 -20.59 -0.41 5.77
CA VAL A 233 -19.49 -0.34 6.73
C VAL A 233 -19.92 0.59 7.87
N LYS A 234 -20.12 0.01 9.06
CA LYS A 234 -20.50 0.78 10.24
C LYS A 234 -19.24 1.43 10.82
N SER A 235 -19.23 2.76 10.89
CA SER A 235 -18.16 3.55 11.52
C SER A 235 -18.03 3.37 13.04
N ASN A 236 -18.96 2.64 13.69
CA ASN A 236 -19.08 2.59 15.15
C ASN A 236 -18.65 1.27 15.81
N ASN A 237 -17.97 0.37 15.12
CA ASN A 237 -17.58 -0.93 15.67
C ASN A 237 -16.09 -1.23 15.58
N ILE A 238 -15.25 -0.20 15.67
CA ILE A 238 -13.81 -0.39 15.87
C ILE A 238 -13.50 0.19 17.27
N ALA A 239 -13.86 -0.57 18.27
CA ALA A 239 -13.42 -0.39 19.67
C ALA A 239 -12.67 -1.66 20.07
#